data_a4849aca552c2410439c4156aedee407
#
_entry.id   a4849aca552c2410439c4156aedee407
#
_cell.length_a   1.000
_cell.length_b   1.000
_cell.length_c   1.000
_cell.angle_alpha   90.00
_cell.angle_beta   90.00
_cell.angle_gamma   90.00
#
_symmetry.space_group_name_H-M   'P 1'
#
loop_
_entity.id
_entity.type
_entity.pdbx_description
1 polymer ?
#
loop_
_entity_poly.entity_id
_entity_poly.type
_entity_poly.pdbx_seq_one_letter_code
_entity_poly.pdbx_strand_id
1 'polypeptide(L)'
;SKLGYDWMYTEDGKNAAIDTPDVKDITEKYLARVEEGIEPSYVDVTTQKMQPASMLLTGKAAMIFGDWCVRDVKDLENYPHDFKVGFAFMPRLSADQEGNYTTSYTDDLSINSKSSHPEEAMKFIKWYIEEGMDYVAPFARIPACKKYDADKIASLIFGDQQDLFDMDSARDVYLAGTDFSIRKNLTASTEINTILTEEFDKTFAGAQSVEDTLKKSQKRADEKISQA
;
A
#
# COMPACT_ATOMS: atom_id res chain seq x y z
N SER A 1 2.43 -1.58 -12.34
CA SER A 1 3.58 -2.50 -12.31
C SER A 1 3.41 -3.55 -13.39
N LYS A 2 4.53 -4.02 -13.99
CA LYS A 2 4.53 -5.17 -14.92
C LYS A 2 3.89 -6.41 -14.29
N LEU A 3 3.95 -6.51 -12.97
CA LEU A 3 3.53 -7.67 -12.22
C LEU A 3 2.05 -7.63 -11.85
N GLY A 4 1.19 -6.85 -12.22
CA GLY A 4 -0.20 -6.86 -11.78
C GLY A 4 -0.34 -7.04 -10.27
N TYR A 5 -1.54 -7.15 -9.76
CA TYR A 5 -1.78 -7.25 -8.33
C TYR A 5 -1.59 -8.68 -7.78
N ASP A 6 -1.92 -9.66 -8.60
CA ASP A 6 -1.81 -11.09 -8.22
C ASP A 6 -0.50 -11.73 -8.72
N TRP A 7 0.57 -10.93 -8.79
CA TRP A 7 1.87 -11.34 -9.35
C TRP A 7 2.48 -12.60 -8.72
N MET A 8 2.05 -12.92 -7.51
CA MET A 8 2.52 -14.10 -6.79
C MET A 8 1.93 -15.42 -7.31
N TYR A 9 0.92 -15.35 -8.17
CA TYR A 9 0.20 -16.51 -8.67
C TYR A 9 0.19 -16.55 -10.19
N THR A 10 0.05 -17.78 -10.72
CA THR A 10 -0.32 -17.97 -12.12
C THR A 10 -1.71 -17.38 -12.38
N GLU A 11 -2.02 -17.07 -13.65
CA GLU A 11 -3.29 -16.44 -14.03
C GLU A 11 -4.53 -17.23 -13.57
N ASP A 12 -4.41 -18.56 -13.55
CA ASP A 12 -5.46 -19.46 -13.07
C ASP A 12 -5.51 -19.61 -11.53
N GLY A 13 -4.57 -18.99 -10.82
CA GLY A 13 -4.49 -18.99 -9.36
C GLY A 13 -4.09 -20.32 -8.73
N LYS A 14 -3.66 -21.32 -9.53
CA LYS A 14 -3.41 -22.68 -9.05
C LYS A 14 -1.97 -22.94 -8.61
N ASN A 15 -1.05 -22.11 -9.03
CA ASN A 15 0.35 -22.23 -8.67
C ASN A 15 0.91 -20.85 -8.31
N ALA A 16 2.07 -20.85 -7.65
CA ALA A 16 2.82 -19.64 -7.46
C ALA A 16 3.49 -19.18 -8.77
N ALA A 17 3.77 -17.88 -8.88
CA ALA A 17 4.49 -17.27 -10.01
C ALA A 17 5.60 -16.32 -9.53
N ILE A 18 6.40 -16.78 -8.56
CA ILE A 18 7.42 -15.98 -7.89
C ILE A 18 8.77 -16.05 -8.63
N ASP A 19 9.19 -17.24 -9.06
CA ASP A 19 10.44 -17.42 -9.81
C ASP A 19 10.25 -17.05 -11.28
N THR A 20 10.14 -15.74 -11.53
CA THR A 20 9.94 -15.18 -12.86
C THR A 20 11.02 -14.15 -13.19
N PRO A 21 11.31 -13.93 -14.50
CA PRO A 21 12.26 -12.89 -14.91
C PRO A 21 11.89 -11.49 -14.43
N ASP A 22 10.60 -11.16 -14.34
CA ASP A 22 10.14 -9.85 -13.91
C ASP A 22 10.37 -9.63 -12.41
N VAL A 23 10.13 -10.64 -11.56
CA VAL A 23 10.42 -10.56 -10.11
C VAL A 23 11.92 -10.47 -9.87
N LYS A 24 12.71 -11.22 -10.64
CA LYS A 24 14.18 -11.13 -10.60
C LYS A 24 14.65 -9.71 -10.94
N ASP A 25 14.22 -9.17 -12.08
CA ASP A 25 14.62 -7.83 -12.56
C ASP A 25 14.27 -6.73 -11.53
N ILE A 26 13.08 -6.78 -10.95
CA ILE A 26 12.68 -5.80 -9.94
C ILE A 26 13.53 -5.91 -8.67
N THR A 27 13.82 -7.14 -8.23
CA THR A 27 14.64 -7.36 -7.03
C THR A 27 16.08 -6.90 -7.24
N GLU A 28 16.68 -7.24 -8.39
CA GLU A 28 18.04 -6.80 -8.75
C GLU A 28 18.14 -5.28 -8.88
N LYS A 29 17.14 -4.63 -9.48
CA LYS A 29 17.07 -3.16 -9.56
C LYS A 29 16.94 -2.49 -8.19
N TYR A 30 16.20 -3.07 -7.25
CA TYR A 30 16.15 -2.58 -5.88
C TYR A 30 17.55 -2.64 -5.24
N LEU A 31 18.20 -3.80 -5.31
CA LEU A 31 19.53 -3.98 -4.75
C LEU A 31 20.57 -3.02 -5.36
N ALA A 32 20.51 -2.80 -6.68
CA ALA A 32 21.38 -1.83 -7.35
C ALA A 32 21.16 -0.41 -6.84
N ARG A 33 19.91 0.05 -6.64
CA ARG A 33 19.63 1.38 -6.07
C ARG A 33 20.14 1.52 -4.63
N VAL A 34 20.10 0.44 -3.85
CA VAL A 34 20.68 0.42 -2.51
C VAL A 34 22.20 0.55 -2.59
N GLU A 35 22.86 -0.20 -3.48
CA GLU A 35 24.32 -0.15 -3.69
C GLU A 35 24.78 1.24 -4.19
N GLU A 36 24.00 1.86 -5.06
CA GLU A 36 24.25 3.22 -5.55
C GLU A 36 23.94 4.33 -4.52
N GLY A 37 23.40 3.98 -3.36
CA GLY A 37 23.03 4.92 -2.30
C GLY A 37 21.78 5.76 -2.60
N ILE A 38 20.96 5.35 -3.57
CA ILE A 38 19.70 6.01 -3.94
C ILE A 38 18.61 5.68 -2.92
N GLU A 39 18.60 4.43 -2.43
CA GLU A 39 17.67 3.95 -1.40
C GLU A 39 18.43 3.46 -0.18
N PRO A 40 17.87 3.59 1.04
CA PRO A 40 18.48 3.00 2.23
C PRO A 40 18.43 1.47 2.14
N SER A 41 19.42 0.82 2.76
CA SER A 41 19.41 -0.64 2.83
C SER A 41 18.26 -1.16 3.71
N TYR A 42 17.80 -2.38 3.44
CA TYR A 42 16.80 -3.05 4.28
C TYR A 42 17.24 -3.12 5.76
N VAL A 43 18.54 -3.36 6.00
CA VAL A 43 19.12 -3.39 7.35
C VAL A 43 19.00 -2.03 8.01
N ASP A 44 19.31 -0.94 7.31
CA ASP A 44 19.16 0.41 7.84
C ASP A 44 17.69 0.75 8.15
N VAL A 45 16.79 0.46 7.20
CA VAL A 45 15.34 0.69 7.37
C VAL A 45 14.82 -0.01 8.63
N THR A 46 15.19 -1.28 8.82
CA THR A 46 14.69 -2.09 9.94
C THR A 46 15.33 -1.73 11.28
N THR A 47 16.65 -1.54 11.31
CA THR A 47 17.39 -1.23 12.54
C THR A 47 17.11 0.18 13.05
N GLN A 48 17.00 1.16 12.14
CA GLN A 48 16.69 2.55 12.48
C GLN A 48 15.17 2.81 12.55
N LYS A 49 14.33 1.81 12.25
CA LYS A 49 12.86 1.92 12.22
C LYS A 49 12.40 3.10 11.36
N MET A 50 13.03 3.26 10.20
CA MET A 50 12.70 4.35 9.29
C MET A 50 11.24 4.29 8.87
N GLN A 51 10.53 5.41 9.02
CA GLN A 51 9.14 5.55 8.60
C GLN A 51 9.08 6.51 7.42
N PRO A 52 8.43 6.14 6.29
CA PRO A 52 8.35 7.01 5.11
C PRO A 52 7.82 8.41 5.41
N ALA A 53 6.75 8.52 6.18
CA ALA A 53 6.18 9.82 6.58
C ALA A 53 7.21 10.68 7.35
N SER A 54 7.93 10.09 8.31
CA SER A 54 8.98 10.80 9.04
C SER A 54 10.13 11.25 8.13
N MET A 55 10.53 10.42 7.16
CA MET A 55 11.57 10.79 6.19
C MET A 55 11.16 11.98 5.33
N LEU A 56 9.91 12.01 4.85
CA LEU A 56 9.36 13.14 4.11
C LEU A 56 9.29 14.39 4.98
N LEU A 57 8.65 14.31 6.13
CA LEU A 57 8.34 15.48 6.97
C LEU A 57 9.57 16.07 7.69
N THR A 58 10.66 15.30 7.82
CA THR A 58 11.95 15.80 8.28
C THR A 58 12.88 16.25 7.16
N GLY A 59 12.40 16.29 5.91
CA GLY A 59 13.18 16.73 4.75
C GLY A 59 14.27 15.76 4.31
N LYS A 60 14.28 14.51 4.79
CA LYS A 60 15.25 13.47 4.40
C LYS A 60 14.89 12.78 3.09
N ALA A 61 13.61 12.80 2.71
CA ALA A 61 13.12 12.31 1.43
C ALA A 61 12.27 13.40 0.77
N ALA A 62 12.46 13.62 -0.53
CA ALA A 62 11.63 14.55 -1.30
C ALA A 62 10.27 13.96 -1.69
N MET A 63 10.16 12.64 -1.75
CA MET A 63 8.95 11.91 -2.15
C MET A 63 8.86 10.58 -1.40
N ILE A 64 7.64 10.13 -1.18
CA ILE A 64 7.34 8.79 -0.65
C ILE A 64 6.22 8.14 -1.46
N PHE A 65 6.11 6.84 -1.40
CA PHE A 65 4.98 6.10 -1.95
C PHE A 65 3.87 5.95 -0.90
N GLY A 66 2.64 6.23 -1.33
CA GLY A 66 1.44 6.05 -0.50
C GLY A 66 0.97 7.33 0.18
N ASP A 67 -0.25 7.26 0.69
CA ASP A 67 -0.98 8.37 1.31
C ASP A 67 -0.91 8.37 2.86
N TRP A 68 -0.15 7.49 3.43
CA TRP A 68 -0.03 7.29 4.89
C TRP A 68 0.37 8.54 5.65
N CYS A 69 1.07 9.45 4.98
CA CYS A 69 1.55 10.67 5.60
C CYS A 69 0.47 11.73 5.80
N VAL A 70 -0.70 11.64 5.17
CA VAL A 70 -1.74 12.70 5.24
C VAL A 70 -2.13 13.03 6.69
N ARG A 71 -2.27 12.01 7.54
CA ARG A 71 -2.50 12.22 8.97
C ARG A 71 -1.30 12.90 9.64
N ASP A 72 -0.09 12.44 9.34
CA ASP A 72 1.13 12.89 10.00
C ASP A 72 1.52 14.29 9.54
N VAL A 73 1.21 14.69 8.31
CA VAL A 73 1.36 16.07 7.80
C VAL A 73 0.58 17.07 8.67
N LYS A 74 -0.57 16.68 9.19
CA LYS A 74 -1.40 17.53 10.05
C LYS A 74 -0.92 17.62 11.49
N ASP A 75 -0.01 16.75 11.90
CA ASP A 75 0.55 16.67 13.24
C ASP A 75 1.81 17.53 13.36
N LEU A 76 1.66 18.85 13.34
CA LEU A 76 2.75 19.81 13.43
C LEU A 76 3.49 19.79 14.79
N GLU A 77 2.91 19.19 15.82
CA GLU A 77 3.57 19.01 17.12
C GLU A 77 4.68 17.97 17.02
N ASN A 78 4.41 16.81 16.39
CA ASN A 78 5.38 15.74 16.23
C ASN A 78 6.22 15.86 14.95
N TYR A 79 5.68 16.49 13.90
CA TYR A 79 6.31 16.68 12.59
C TYR A 79 6.27 18.14 12.17
N PRO A 80 6.99 19.05 12.85
CA PRO A 80 7.03 20.45 12.48
C PRO A 80 7.66 20.61 11.10
N HIS A 81 6.97 21.27 10.17
CA HIS A 81 7.44 21.60 8.82
C HIS A 81 6.75 22.86 8.30
N ASP A 82 7.35 23.51 7.31
CA ASP A 82 6.91 24.76 6.70
C ASP A 82 6.65 24.64 5.19
N PHE A 83 6.69 23.44 4.64
CA PHE A 83 6.41 23.17 3.25
C PHE A 83 5.03 22.51 3.07
N LYS A 84 4.49 22.62 1.84
CA LYS A 84 3.26 21.93 1.44
C LYS A 84 3.56 20.56 0.88
N VAL A 85 2.68 19.60 1.19
CA VAL A 85 2.72 18.25 0.61
C VAL A 85 1.74 18.17 -0.56
N GLY A 86 2.25 17.76 -1.72
CA GLY A 86 1.47 17.53 -2.93
C GLY A 86 1.34 16.04 -3.24
N PHE A 87 0.47 15.72 -4.19
CA PHE A 87 0.17 14.35 -4.63
C PHE A 87 0.52 14.20 -6.10
N ALA A 88 1.07 13.06 -6.46
CA ALA A 88 1.35 12.71 -7.85
C ALA A 88 0.92 11.26 -8.12
N PHE A 89 0.49 11.01 -9.36
CA PHE A 89 0.25 9.64 -9.77
C PHE A 89 1.53 8.82 -9.74
N MET A 90 1.39 7.52 -9.52
CA MET A 90 2.51 6.60 -9.66
C MET A 90 3.13 6.72 -11.06
N PRO A 91 4.46 6.69 -11.17
CA PRO A 91 5.14 6.76 -12.47
C PRO A 91 4.65 5.64 -13.39
N ARG A 92 4.46 5.98 -14.68
CA ARG A 92 4.17 4.98 -15.70
C ARG A 92 5.43 4.18 -16.03
N LEU A 93 5.26 2.91 -16.35
CA LEU A 93 6.37 2.04 -16.78
C LEU A 93 6.87 2.38 -18.18
N SER A 94 5.98 2.88 -19.04
CA SER A 94 6.28 3.30 -20.41
C SER A 94 5.35 4.43 -20.84
N ALA A 95 5.73 5.15 -21.89
CA ALA A 95 4.90 6.19 -22.49
C ALA A 95 3.57 5.66 -23.06
N ASP A 96 3.58 4.40 -23.48
CA ASP A 96 2.41 3.74 -24.10
C ASP A 96 1.43 3.18 -23.05
N GLN A 97 1.75 3.26 -21.76
CA GLN A 97 0.85 2.81 -20.70
C GLN A 97 -0.39 3.71 -20.64
N GLU A 98 -1.56 3.14 -20.91
CA GLU A 98 -2.82 3.82 -20.69
C GLU A 98 -3.21 3.79 -19.21
N GLY A 99 -3.73 4.93 -18.72
CA GLY A 99 -4.19 5.08 -17.34
C GLY A 99 -3.07 5.21 -16.30
N ASN A 100 -3.49 5.46 -15.07
CA ASN A 100 -2.62 5.53 -13.90
C ASN A 100 -3.02 4.39 -12.97
N TYR A 101 -2.09 3.47 -12.73
CA TYR A 101 -2.35 2.32 -11.87
C TYR A 101 -1.81 2.57 -10.47
N THR A 102 -2.65 2.30 -9.49
CA THR A 102 -2.26 2.24 -8.09
C THR A 102 -2.85 1.01 -7.42
N THR A 103 -2.38 0.69 -6.25
CA THR A 103 -3.02 -0.32 -5.39
C THR A 103 -3.78 0.38 -4.29
N SER A 104 -4.92 -0.18 -3.91
CA SER A 104 -5.69 0.30 -2.78
C SER A 104 -5.99 -0.84 -1.81
N TYR A 105 -6.18 -0.48 -0.56
CA TYR A 105 -6.72 -1.36 0.47
C TYR A 105 -8.15 -0.95 0.77
N THR A 106 -9.00 -1.93 0.98
CA THR A 106 -10.32 -1.72 1.55
C THR A 106 -10.29 -2.11 3.03
N ASP A 107 -10.82 -1.24 3.89
CA ASP A 107 -11.10 -1.60 5.27
C ASP A 107 -12.50 -2.20 5.32
N ASP A 108 -12.58 -3.52 5.40
CA ASP A 108 -13.84 -4.24 5.31
C ASP A 108 -14.39 -4.59 6.70
N LEU A 109 -15.68 -4.39 6.88
CA LEU A 109 -16.39 -4.84 8.08
C LEU A 109 -17.17 -6.12 7.75
N SER A 110 -16.94 -7.17 8.53
CA SER A 110 -17.62 -8.46 8.37
C SER A 110 -18.37 -8.86 9.61
N ILE A 111 -19.52 -9.51 9.42
CA ILE A 111 -20.30 -10.09 10.52
C ILE A 111 -19.88 -11.55 10.70
N ASN A 112 -19.49 -11.92 11.92
CA ASN A 112 -19.19 -13.30 12.23
C ASN A 112 -20.44 -14.17 11.99
N SER A 113 -20.32 -15.24 11.20
CA SER A 113 -21.43 -16.15 10.88
C SER A 113 -22.06 -16.84 12.10
N LYS A 114 -21.36 -16.88 13.23
CA LYS A 114 -21.82 -17.41 14.51
C LYS A 114 -22.35 -16.33 15.47
N SER A 115 -22.48 -15.08 15.01
CA SER A 115 -23.04 -14.01 15.84
C SER A 115 -24.47 -14.34 16.23
N SER A 116 -24.80 -14.13 17.49
CA SER A 116 -26.19 -14.17 17.98
C SER A 116 -26.99 -12.89 17.69
N HIS A 117 -26.30 -11.84 17.16
CA HIS A 117 -26.86 -10.51 16.92
C HIS A 117 -26.48 -9.96 15.53
N PRO A 118 -26.74 -10.70 14.42
CA PRO A 118 -26.32 -10.27 13.09
C PRO A 118 -27.05 -9.02 12.59
N GLU A 119 -28.31 -8.82 13.00
CA GLU A 119 -29.10 -7.66 12.61
C GLU A 119 -28.59 -6.37 13.27
N GLU A 120 -28.24 -6.42 14.54
CA GLU A 120 -27.66 -5.32 15.28
C GLU A 120 -26.26 -4.98 14.71
N ALA A 121 -25.45 -5.97 14.40
CA ALA A 121 -24.17 -5.79 13.75
C ALA A 121 -24.33 -5.11 12.37
N MET A 122 -25.33 -5.49 11.59
CA MET A 122 -25.63 -4.85 10.31
C MET A 122 -26.09 -3.39 10.47
N LYS A 123 -26.85 -3.08 11.52
CA LYS A 123 -27.25 -1.68 11.82
C LYS A 123 -26.01 -0.83 12.12
N PHE A 124 -25.06 -1.39 12.90
CA PHE A 124 -23.79 -0.69 13.17
C PHE A 124 -22.98 -0.48 11.89
N ILE A 125 -22.84 -1.49 11.03
CA ILE A 125 -22.12 -1.37 9.75
C ILE A 125 -22.75 -0.29 8.88
N LYS A 126 -24.08 -0.26 8.75
CA LYS A 126 -24.77 0.79 7.99
C LYS A 126 -24.49 2.18 8.56
N TRP A 127 -24.65 2.35 9.84
CA TRP A 127 -24.34 3.63 10.50
C TRP A 127 -22.87 4.02 10.26
N TYR A 128 -21.93 3.09 10.43
CA TYR A 128 -20.52 3.34 10.24
C TYR A 128 -20.20 3.83 8.82
N ILE A 129 -20.77 3.20 7.80
CA ILE A 129 -20.56 3.56 6.39
C ILE A 129 -21.25 4.89 6.05
N GLU A 130 -22.43 5.13 6.60
CA GLU A 130 -23.26 6.28 6.22
C GLU A 130 -23.00 7.54 7.03
N GLU A 131 -22.60 7.43 8.29
CA GLU A 131 -22.42 8.54 9.22
C GLU A 131 -21.11 8.46 9.99
N GLY A 132 -20.68 7.26 10.37
CA GLY A 132 -19.46 7.03 11.14
C GLY A 132 -18.19 7.47 10.42
N MET A 133 -18.23 7.59 9.09
CA MET A 133 -17.12 8.07 8.29
C MET A 133 -16.74 9.52 8.59
N ASP A 134 -17.66 10.35 9.09
CA ASP A 134 -17.34 11.70 9.55
C ASP A 134 -16.31 11.70 10.70
N TYR A 135 -16.22 10.61 11.45
CA TYR A 135 -15.26 10.44 12.56
C TYR A 135 -13.93 9.82 12.14
N VAL A 136 -13.89 9.07 11.03
CA VAL A 136 -12.66 8.35 10.60
C VAL A 136 -11.99 8.98 9.38
N ALA A 137 -12.72 9.70 8.54
CA ALA A 137 -12.16 10.40 7.40
C ALA A 137 -11.04 11.40 7.78
N PRO A 138 -11.10 12.12 8.93
CA PRO A 138 -9.99 12.97 9.37
C PRO A 138 -8.65 12.26 9.54
N PHE A 139 -8.65 10.92 9.66
CA PHE A 139 -7.45 10.08 9.70
C PHE A 139 -7.05 9.53 8.31
N ALA A 140 -7.39 10.27 7.26
CA ALA A 140 -7.10 9.91 5.86
C ALA A 140 -7.81 8.63 5.37
N ARG A 141 -9.02 8.38 5.88
CA ARG A 141 -9.86 7.28 5.39
C ARG A 141 -10.89 7.81 4.40
N ILE A 142 -10.75 7.42 3.14
CA ILE A 142 -11.67 7.83 2.07
C ILE A 142 -12.98 7.03 2.19
N PRO A 143 -14.13 7.70 2.37
CA PRO A 143 -15.42 7.02 2.42
C PRO A 143 -15.76 6.28 1.11
N ALA A 144 -16.16 5.01 1.22
CA ALA A 144 -16.66 4.25 0.08
C ALA A 144 -18.14 4.54 -0.27
N CYS A 145 -18.86 5.21 0.63
CA CYS A 145 -20.27 5.53 0.43
C CYS A 145 -20.43 6.71 -0.55
N LYS A 146 -21.23 6.50 -1.62
CA LYS A 146 -21.45 7.50 -2.69
C LYS A 146 -22.15 8.80 -2.24
N LYS A 147 -22.68 8.87 -1.03
CA LYS A 147 -23.22 10.13 -0.48
C LYS A 147 -22.13 11.15 -0.13
N TYR A 148 -20.87 10.70 -0.01
CA TYR A 148 -19.74 11.58 0.21
C TYR A 148 -19.17 11.98 -1.15
N ASP A 149 -19.38 13.22 -1.55
CA ASP A 149 -18.73 13.79 -2.71
C ASP A 149 -17.28 14.23 -2.40
N ALA A 150 -16.53 14.60 -3.43
CA ALA A 150 -15.13 14.98 -3.30
C ALA A 150 -14.92 16.18 -2.38
N ASP A 151 -15.82 17.17 -2.39
CA ASP A 151 -15.71 18.37 -1.56
C ASP A 151 -15.96 18.03 -0.08
N LYS A 152 -16.98 17.20 0.21
CA LYS A 152 -17.23 16.70 1.57
C LYS A 152 -16.06 15.87 2.07
N ILE A 153 -15.51 14.98 1.24
CA ILE A 153 -14.33 14.16 1.59
C ILE A 153 -13.13 15.07 1.88
N ALA A 154 -12.84 16.03 0.99
CA ALA A 154 -11.76 16.99 1.20
C ALA A 154 -11.91 17.76 2.51
N SER A 155 -13.10 18.25 2.79
CA SER A 155 -13.41 18.95 4.05
C SER A 155 -13.17 18.08 5.28
N LEU A 156 -13.54 16.80 5.24
CA LEU A 156 -13.35 15.88 6.36
C LEU A 156 -11.87 15.49 6.55
N ILE A 157 -11.16 15.23 5.47
CA ILE A 157 -9.76 14.77 5.55
C ILE A 157 -8.82 15.92 5.92
N PHE A 158 -8.92 17.06 5.24
CA PHE A 158 -7.98 18.17 5.41
C PHE A 158 -8.41 19.20 6.46
N GLY A 159 -9.73 19.36 6.66
CA GLY A 159 -10.29 20.28 7.65
C GLY A 159 -9.76 21.70 7.53
N ASP A 160 -9.35 22.29 8.66
CA ASP A 160 -8.77 23.63 8.73
C ASP A 160 -7.27 23.65 8.35
N GLN A 161 -6.68 22.50 8.03
CA GLN A 161 -5.24 22.36 7.72
C GLN A 161 -4.93 22.22 6.22
N GLN A 162 -5.82 22.69 5.36
CA GLN A 162 -5.67 22.66 3.91
C GLN A 162 -4.40 23.39 3.43
N ASP A 163 -3.95 24.39 4.16
CA ASP A 163 -2.75 25.16 3.83
C ASP A 163 -1.45 24.33 3.89
N LEU A 164 -1.47 23.17 4.55
CA LEU A 164 -0.34 22.23 4.59
C LEU A 164 -0.25 21.38 3.32
N PHE A 165 -1.24 21.46 2.44
CA PHE A 165 -1.32 20.63 1.24
C PHE A 165 -1.42 21.48 -0.03
N ASP A 166 -0.93 20.92 -1.13
CA ASP A 166 -1.30 21.36 -2.46
C ASP A 166 -2.67 20.78 -2.80
N MET A 167 -3.72 21.58 -2.58
CA MET A 167 -5.11 21.14 -2.71
C MET A 167 -5.52 20.85 -4.15
N ASP A 168 -4.87 21.44 -5.16
CA ASP A 168 -5.14 21.12 -6.55
C ASP A 168 -4.71 19.69 -6.85
N SER A 169 -3.46 19.33 -6.51
CA SER A 169 -2.99 17.95 -6.64
C SER A 169 -3.75 16.97 -5.75
N ALA A 170 -4.19 17.38 -4.56
CA ALA A 170 -5.01 16.55 -3.70
C ALA A 170 -6.35 16.18 -4.37
N ARG A 171 -7.01 17.13 -5.03
CA ARG A 171 -8.25 16.88 -5.77
C ARG A 171 -8.01 16.03 -7.02
N ASP A 172 -7.01 16.38 -7.81
CA ASP A 172 -6.76 15.77 -9.11
C ASP A 172 -6.18 14.36 -9.03
N VAL A 173 -5.49 14.03 -7.93
CA VAL A 173 -4.79 12.75 -7.75
C VAL A 173 -5.38 11.91 -6.62
N TYR A 174 -5.45 12.47 -5.42
CA TYR A 174 -5.81 11.69 -4.23
C TYR A 174 -7.31 11.46 -4.10
N LEU A 175 -8.14 12.47 -4.44
CA LEU A 175 -9.60 12.40 -4.32
C LEU A 175 -10.32 12.06 -5.63
N ALA A 176 -9.67 12.20 -6.77
CA ALA A 176 -10.30 12.03 -8.09
C ALA A 176 -10.78 10.61 -8.39
N GLY A 177 -10.36 9.63 -7.58
CA GLY A 177 -10.63 8.22 -7.84
C GLY A 177 -9.88 7.76 -9.09
N THR A 178 -8.78 7.08 -8.91
CA THR A 178 -8.06 6.41 -10.00
C THR A 178 -8.52 4.97 -10.09
N ASP A 179 -8.38 4.38 -11.26
CA ASP A 179 -8.47 2.93 -11.39
C ASP A 179 -7.41 2.29 -10.50
N PHE A 180 -7.85 1.49 -9.56
CA PHE A 180 -6.96 0.76 -8.67
C PHE A 180 -7.30 -0.73 -8.69
N SER A 181 -6.27 -1.53 -8.53
CA SER A 181 -6.43 -2.97 -8.37
C SER A 181 -6.58 -3.31 -6.89
N ILE A 182 -7.66 -4.01 -6.56
CA ILE A 182 -7.85 -4.61 -5.23
C ILE A 182 -7.20 -5.98 -5.22
N ARG A 183 -6.41 -6.26 -4.20
CA ARG A 183 -5.80 -7.57 -4.01
C ARG A 183 -6.86 -8.63 -3.76
N LYS A 184 -6.87 -9.68 -4.56
CA LYS A 184 -7.71 -10.85 -4.30
C LYS A 184 -7.10 -11.68 -3.16
N ASN A 185 -7.95 -12.17 -2.27
CA ASN A 185 -7.54 -13.21 -1.32
C ASN A 185 -7.54 -14.54 -2.06
N LEU A 186 -6.37 -14.94 -2.50
CA LEU A 186 -6.16 -16.23 -3.13
C LEU A 186 -5.72 -17.26 -2.09
N THR A 187 -5.78 -18.53 -2.48
CA THR A 187 -5.42 -19.68 -1.65
C THR A 187 -4.02 -19.50 -1.01
N ALA A 188 -3.91 -19.72 0.28
CA ALA A 188 -2.67 -19.62 1.06
C ALA A 188 -1.95 -18.27 0.97
N SER A 189 -2.65 -17.16 0.67
CA SER A 189 -2.03 -15.84 0.46
C SER A 189 -1.26 -15.32 1.68
N THR A 190 -1.73 -15.61 2.89
CA THR A 190 -1.05 -15.21 4.14
C THR A 190 0.24 -15.98 4.33
N GLU A 191 0.23 -17.29 4.11
CA GLU A 191 1.38 -18.18 4.20
C GLU A 191 2.44 -17.81 3.15
N ILE A 192 1.99 -17.50 1.91
CA ILE A 192 2.89 -17.06 0.84
C ILE A 192 3.54 -15.72 1.19
N ASN A 193 2.81 -14.76 1.71
CA ASN A 193 3.40 -13.51 2.18
C ASN A 193 4.46 -13.73 3.26
N THR A 194 4.21 -14.65 4.21
CA THR A 194 5.20 -15.02 5.22
C THR A 194 6.45 -15.62 4.59
N ILE A 195 6.28 -16.54 3.64
CA ILE A 195 7.41 -17.15 2.89
C ILE A 195 8.23 -16.09 2.16
N LEU A 196 7.56 -15.16 1.47
CA LEU A 196 8.22 -14.06 0.77
C LEU A 196 9.03 -13.21 1.75
N THR A 197 8.43 -12.79 2.85
CA THR A 197 9.14 -12.02 3.87
C THR A 197 10.39 -12.76 4.34
N GLU A 198 10.27 -14.02 4.75
CA GLU A 198 11.39 -14.80 5.25
C GLU A 198 12.53 -14.99 4.23
N GLU A 199 12.23 -15.23 2.97
CA GLU A 199 13.25 -15.49 1.96
C GLU A 199 13.86 -14.19 1.42
N PHE A 200 13.04 -13.15 1.19
CA PHE A 200 13.55 -11.86 0.71
C PHE A 200 14.33 -11.09 1.78
N ASP A 201 13.98 -11.21 3.06
CA ASP A 201 14.76 -10.64 4.15
C ASP A 201 16.21 -11.13 4.14
N LYS A 202 16.42 -12.43 3.85
CA LYS A 202 17.77 -13.00 3.71
C LYS A 202 18.53 -12.39 2.55
N THR A 203 17.86 -12.16 1.42
CA THR A 203 18.46 -11.53 0.24
C THR A 203 18.83 -10.08 0.51
N PHE A 204 17.91 -9.32 1.08
CA PHE A 204 18.12 -7.91 1.39
C PHE A 204 19.16 -7.70 2.52
N ALA A 205 19.35 -8.69 3.38
CA ALA A 205 20.45 -8.73 4.35
C ALA A 205 21.77 -9.27 3.78
N GLY A 206 21.84 -9.62 2.49
CA GLY A 206 23.04 -10.14 1.82
C GLY A 206 23.37 -11.60 2.17
N ALA A 207 22.46 -12.33 2.83
CA ALA A 207 22.67 -13.71 3.28
C ALA A 207 22.26 -14.77 2.23
N GLN A 208 21.57 -14.39 1.16
CA GLN A 208 21.07 -15.29 0.12
C GLN A 208 21.08 -14.61 -1.25
N SER A 209 21.35 -15.36 -2.32
CA SER A 209 21.24 -14.84 -3.68
C SER A 209 19.79 -14.61 -4.10
N VAL A 210 19.57 -13.70 -5.04
CA VAL A 210 18.24 -13.47 -5.64
C VAL A 210 17.70 -14.76 -6.24
N GLU A 211 18.55 -15.51 -6.97
CA GLU A 211 18.16 -16.75 -7.64
C GLU A 211 17.70 -17.82 -6.64
N ASP A 212 18.43 -18.03 -5.54
CA ASP A 212 18.04 -18.97 -4.50
C ASP A 212 16.74 -18.55 -3.80
N THR A 213 16.55 -17.25 -3.58
CA THR A 213 15.34 -16.69 -2.98
C THR A 213 14.13 -17.00 -3.83
N LEU A 214 14.19 -16.73 -5.12
CA LEU A 214 13.07 -16.97 -6.02
C LEU A 214 12.73 -18.46 -6.10
N LYS A 215 13.72 -19.33 -6.27
CA LYS A 215 13.53 -20.79 -6.31
C LYS A 215 12.92 -21.33 -5.01
N LYS A 216 13.44 -20.89 -3.86
CA LYS A 216 12.92 -21.35 -2.55
C LYS A 216 11.53 -20.83 -2.29
N SER A 217 11.26 -19.55 -2.59
CA SER A 217 9.95 -18.94 -2.44
C SER A 217 8.92 -19.64 -3.32
N GLN A 218 9.24 -19.88 -4.61
CA GLN A 218 8.39 -20.60 -5.54
C GLN A 218 8.01 -21.99 -5.00
N LYS A 219 9.03 -22.79 -4.65
CA LYS A 219 8.81 -24.16 -4.15
C LYS A 219 7.93 -24.18 -2.90
N ARG A 220 8.28 -23.34 -1.91
CA ARG A 220 7.52 -23.28 -0.64
C ARG A 220 6.08 -22.81 -0.84
N ALA A 221 5.86 -21.84 -1.76
CA ALA A 221 4.55 -21.33 -2.08
C ALA A 221 3.68 -22.41 -2.77
N ASP A 222 4.22 -23.13 -3.77
CA ASP A 222 3.52 -24.22 -4.44
C ASP A 222 3.13 -25.35 -3.46
N GLU A 223 4.02 -25.69 -2.52
CA GLU A 223 3.69 -26.65 -1.45
C GLU A 223 2.51 -26.18 -0.59
N LYS A 224 2.40 -24.89 -0.29
CA LYS A 224 1.28 -24.32 0.48
C LYS A 224 -0.02 -24.30 -0.30
N ILE A 225 0.03 -23.90 -1.57
CA ILE A 225 -1.15 -23.92 -2.45
C ILE A 225 -1.70 -25.34 -2.59
N SER A 226 -0.82 -26.34 -2.72
CA SER A 226 -1.23 -27.73 -2.88
C SER A 226 -1.86 -28.36 -1.64
N GLN A 227 -1.64 -27.78 -0.46
CA GLN A 227 -2.16 -28.27 0.84
C GLN A 227 -3.47 -27.61 1.26
N ALA A 228 -3.90 -26.56 0.59
CA ALA A 228 -5.08 -25.76 0.94
C ALA A 228 -6.28 -26.07 0.05
#